data_c914323014fe26aa85b769d86f723114
#
_entry.id   c914323014fe26aa85b769d86f723114
#
_cell.length_a   1.000
_cell.length_b   1.000
_cell.length_c   1.000
_cell.angle_alpha   90.00
_cell.angle_beta   90.00
_cell.angle_gamma   90.00
#
_symmetry.space_group_name_H-M   'P 1'
#
loop_
_entity.id
_entity.type
_entity.pdbx_description
1 polymer ?
#
loop_
_entity_poly.entity_id
_entity_poly.type
_entity_poly.pdbx_seq_one_letter_code
_entity_poly.pdbx_strand_id
1 'polypeptide(L)'
;MRKTSYGIALALTIALSLVPGSAFATLQEDQTPLSEEEIQSALAHGEVGPAPNEPAPAESGESSFVQNFSGETRFDTSSMQALSAYSSSEYVIVVADGGWPDALCATGLAGVLDCPILLTSGSSLSAQTADAIRKLGATRAVTLGGELVMSARVKGDLESLGLKVDRLAGETRQDTQMMVYEYGKRAPRGRTWSTDAVAFASGARFHDALSFSPVAYAERAPIFLTDASGNLNSAQKSALRGRAFASSVVLGGPIVTSSDTVSFAGSVSTSGKATVLAGDTRFDTSALVARWAVDSRGFKWDNAAFTTAELPYDALSGSVLQGRDRSVVLLVADGSSPTVTELASHKGSVSRIRFFGGYLSVSRGTRMSIMHALGHKYSDLAGYRVYIDAGHGQNDSNNGLWDPGAIGNGWREADLTADLARRVGNILTNKYGIACYVNDKGGYYKLRQADAEARDCTSLVSIHFNSGGGTGSESLRHSYHAAESSFDLQRSVHPGMISGVGLKDRGMKTQQVAVLSGKIPATLLEICFIDNSHDMATYNSKRDQVAESIAYAIANA
;
A
#
# COMPACT_ATOMS: atom_id res chain seq x y z
N MET A 1 -39.25 30.60 -16.95
CA MET A 1 -39.34 30.73 -18.41
C MET A 1 -38.27 29.87 -19.04
N ARG A 2 -38.72 28.93 -19.84
CA ARG A 2 -38.05 28.08 -20.85
C ARG A 2 -36.63 27.55 -20.60
N LYS A 3 -36.59 26.28 -20.26
CA LYS A 3 -35.48 25.33 -20.48
C LYS A 3 -35.32 25.09 -22.01
N THR A 4 -34.11 25.16 -22.50
CA THR A 4 -33.74 24.69 -23.84
C THR A 4 -32.77 23.55 -23.70
N SER A 5 -33.26 22.34 -24.02
CA SER A 5 -32.47 21.11 -24.23
C SER A 5 -31.74 21.24 -25.57
N TYR A 6 -30.45 21.02 -25.59
CA TYR A 6 -29.71 20.76 -26.83
C TYR A 6 -29.45 19.26 -26.91
N GLY A 7 -30.25 18.57 -27.75
CA GLY A 7 -29.92 17.25 -28.24
C GLY A 7 -28.93 17.38 -29.40
N ILE A 8 -27.80 16.72 -29.30
CA ILE A 8 -26.85 16.55 -30.40
C ILE A 8 -27.21 15.22 -31.07
N ALA A 9 -27.83 15.30 -32.24
CA ALA A 9 -28.00 14.16 -33.12
C ALA A 9 -26.71 13.97 -33.93
N LEU A 10 -26.01 12.87 -33.72
CA LEU A 10 -24.86 12.48 -34.54
C LEU A 10 -25.37 11.70 -35.75
N ALA A 11 -25.27 12.30 -36.93
CA ALA A 11 -25.63 11.66 -38.17
C ALA A 11 -24.50 10.72 -38.60
N LEU A 12 -24.80 9.42 -38.66
CA LEU A 12 -23.91 8.38 -39.18
C LEU A 12 -24.00 8.35 -40.72
N THR A 13 -22.94 8.79 -41.38
CA THR A 13 -22.83 8.62 -42.84
C THR A 13 -22.10 7.30 -43.14
N ILE A 14 -22.86 6.28 -43.51
CA ILE A 14 -22.31 4.99 -43.97
C ILE A 14 -21.89 5.10 -45.42
N ALA A 15 -20.59 5.05 -45.69
CA ALA A 15 -20.06 4.82 -47.05
C ALA A 15 -19.82 3.31 -47.21
N LEU A 16 -20.72 2.63 -47.90
CA LEU A 16 -20.55 1.24 -48.29
C LEU A 16 -19.54 1.15 -49.46
N SER A 17 -18.35 0.62 -49.20
CA SER A 17 -17.47 0.07 -50.25
C SER A 17 -17.51 -1.46 -50.14
N LEU A 18 -18.17 -2.09 -51.12
CA LEU A 18 -18.22 -3.54 -51.30
C LEU A 18 -16.84 -4.07 -51.69
N VAL A 19 -16.18 -4.83 -50.77
CA VAL A 19 -15.11 -5.77 -51.08
C VAL A 19 -15.56 -7.13 -50.52
N PRO A 20 -15.61 -8.19 -51.40
CA PRO A 20 -16.04 -9.50 -50.91
C PRO A 20 -14.85 -10.22 -50.27
N GLY A 21 -15.00 -10.64 -49.03
CA GLY A 21 -14.13 -11.62 -48.38
C GLY A 21 -13.40 -11.11 -47.15
N SER A 22 -14.12 -11.05 -46.04
CA SER A 22 -13.75 -11.40 -44.66
C SER A 22 -14.76 -10.74 -43.69
N ALA A 23 -15.52 -11.54 -43.01
CA ALA A 23 -16.41 -11.05 -41.94
C ALA A 23 -15.56 -10.64 -40.73
N PHE A 24 -15.02 -9.42 -40.74
CA PHE A 24 -14.54 -8.74 -39.54
C PHE A 24 -15.68 -7.87 -39.01
N ALA A 25 -16.57 -8.46 -38.27
CA ALA A 25 -17.49 -7.72 -37.41
C ALA A 25 -17.15 -7.97 -35.96
N THR A 26 -15.92 -7.64 -35.59
CA THR A 26 -15.70 -7.20 -34.20
C THR A 26 -16.11 -5.74 -34.17
N LEU A 27 -17.27 -5.45 -33.60
CA LEU A 27 -17.53 -4.11 -33.10
C LEU A 27 -16.31 -3.74 -32.26
N GLN A 28 -15.58 -2.73 -32.70
CA GLN A 28 -14.44 -2.21 -31.95
C GLN A 28 -15.06 -1.55 -30.72
N GLU A 29 -15.17 -2.33 -29.64
CA GLU A 29 -15.69 -1.85 -28.35
C GLU A 29 -14.85 -0.68 -27.92
N ASP A 30 -15.51 0.34 -27.35
CA ASP A 30 -14.82 1.47 -26.77
C ASP A 30 -14.00 1.02 -25.57
N GLN A 31 -12.69 0.89 -25.75
CA GLN A 31 -11.73 0.46 -24.73
C GLN A 31 -11.28 1.61 -23.82
N THR A 32 -11.90 2.79 -23.89
CA THR A 32 -11.59 3.91 -22.97
C THR A 32 -12.01 3.52 -21.55
N PRO A 33 -11.10 3.59 -20.57
CA PRO A 33 -11.43 3.33 -19.15
C PRO A 33 -12.52 4.28 -18.66
N LEU A 34 -13.35 3.81 -17.73
CA LEU A 34 -14.29 4.67 -17.00
C LEU A 34 -13.54 5.67 -16.13
N SER A 35 -14.11 6.84 -15.97
CA SER A 35 -13.67 7.82 -14.97
C SER A 35 -13.98 7.33 -13.54
N GLU A 36 -13.26 7.87 -12.56
CA GLU A 36 -13.51 7.56 -11.15
C GLU A 36 -14.96 7.89 -10.73
N GLU A 37 -15.55 8.96 -11.27
CA GLU A 37 -16.94 9.35 -10.99
C GLU A 37 -17.95 8.32 -11.53
N GLU A 38 -17.72 7.78 -12.74
CA GLU A 38 -18.55 6.72 -13.31
C GLU A 38 -18.44 5.42 -12.49
N ILE A 39 -17.23 5.06 -12.05
CA ILE A 39 -16.99 3.91 -11.16
C ILE A 39 -17.71 4.10 -9.82
N GLN A 40 -17.61 5.26 -9.18
CA GLN A 40 -18.27 5.55 -7.92
C GLN A 40 -19.80 5.55 -8.07
N SER A 41 -20.32 6.00 -9.21
CA SER A 41 -21.75 5.90 -9.52
C SER A 41 -22.22 4.43 -9.62
N ALA A 42 -21.45 3.58 -10.30
CA ALA A 42 -21.74 2.14 -10.41
C ALA A 42 -21.71 1.44 -9.05
N LEU A 43 -20.72 1.77 -8.20
CA LEU A 43 -20.64 1.27 -6.82
C LEU A 43 -21.86 1.68 -5.99
N ALA A 44 -22.30 2.94 -6.11
CA ALA A 44 -23.46 3.46 -5.39
C ALA A 44 -24.79 2.80 -5.81
N HIS A 45 -24.87 2.33 -7.05
CA HIS A 45 -26.05 1.60 -7.58
C HIS A 45 -25.97 0.08 -7.39
N GLY A 46 -24.90 -0.43 -6.74
CA GLY A 46 -24.71 -1.86 -6.50
C GLY A 46 -24.40 -2.68 -7.76
N GLU A 47 -23.86 -2.04 -8.80
CA GLU A 47 -23.48 -2.70 -10.05
C GLU A 47 -22.19 -3.54 -9.90
N VAL A 48 -21.42 -3.28 -8.84
CA VAL A 48 -20.17 -3.97 -8.50
C VAL A 48 -20.08 -4.27 -7.01
N GLY A 49 -19.24 -5.21 -6.63
CA GLY A 49 -18.99 -5.57 -5.24
C GLY A 49 -19.66 -6.88 -4.80
N PRO A 50 -19.44 -7.31 -3.56
CA PRO A 50 -20.01 -8.56 -3.05
C PRO A 50 -21.54 -8.50 -3.05
N ALA A 51 -22.16 -9.64 -3.36
CA ALA A 51 -23.60 -9.78 -3.21
C ALA A 51 -24.00 -9.58 -1.73
N PRO A 52 -25.20 -9.04 -1.43
CA PRO A 52 -25.61 -8.70 -0.07
C PRO A 52 -25.52 -9.85 0.96
N ASN A 53 -25.45 -11.08 0.50
CA ASN A 53 -25.35 -12.30 1.32
C ASN A 53 -24.04 -13.08 1.09
N GLU A 54 -23.08 -12.53 0.34
CA GLU A 54 -21.74 -13.14 0.27
C GLU A 54 -21.05 -12.93 1.62
N PRO A 55 -20.57 -14.02 2.27
CA PRO A 55 -19.80 -13.85 3.49
C PRO A 55 -18.58 -12.98 3.16
N ALA A 56 -18.28 -12.02 4.03
CA ALA A 56 -17.00 -11.32 3.97
C ALA A 56 -15.88 -12.37 3.83
N PRO A 57 -14.86 -12.12 2.98
CA PRO A 57 -13.75 -13.04 2.89
C PRO A 57 -13.26 -13.29 4.31
N ALA A 58 -13.19 -14.58 4.69
CA ALA A 58 -12.55 -14.95 5.95
C ALA A 58 -11.20 -14.25 5.95
N GLU A 59 -10.90 -13.49 7.00
CA GLU A 59 -9.55 -12.92 7.17
C GLU A 59 -8.61 -14.11 7.00
N SER A 60 -7.96 -14.19 5.83
CA SER A 60 -6.99 -15.22 5.55
C SER A 60 -5.93 -15.07 6.63
N GLY A 61 -5.68 -16.11 7.40
CA GLY A 61 -4.79 -16.09 8.54
C GLY A 61 -3.51 -15.36 8.17
N GLU A 62 -2.94 -14.60 9.13
CA GLU A 62 -1.68 -13.89 8.93
C GLU A 62 -0.68 -14.81 8.23
N SER A 63 -0.17 -14.37 7.10
CA SER A 63 0.99 -15.02 6.48
C SER A 63 2.12 -15.03 7.52
N SER A 64 2.85 -16.12 7.63
CA SER A 64 4.01 -16.15 8.54
C SER A 64 5.05 -15.08 8.17
N PHE A 65 5.05 -14.63 6.91
CA PHE A 65 6.01 -13.66 6.38
C PHE A 65 5.50 -12.22 6.42
N VAL A 66 4.19 -11.95 6.30
CA VAL A 66 3.61 -10.60 6.24
C VAL A 66 2.71 -10.35 7.43
N GLN A 67 2.95 -9.24 8.11
CA GLN A 67 2.06 -8.69 9.14
C GLN A 67 1.46 -7.37 8.67
N ASN A 68 0.14 -7.28 8.60
CA ASN A 68 -0.58 -6.08 8.20
C ASN A 68 -1.07 -5.30 9.43
N PHE A 69 -0.85 -3.98 9.40
CA PHE A 69 -1.45 -3.03 10.33
C PHE A 69 -2.32 -2.07 9.53
N SER A 70 -3.57 -2.46 9.32
CA SER A 70 -4.54 -1.73 8.51
C SER A 70 -5.92 -1.83 9.15
N GLY A 71 -6.40 -0.75 9.73
CA GLY A 71 -7.77 -0.61 10.22
C GLY A 71 -8.64 0.17 9.23
N GLU A 72 -9.93 0.30 9.51
CA GLU A 72 -10.86 1.11 8.72
C GLU A 72 -10.45 2.59 8.71
N THR A 73 -9.87 3.05 9.79
CA THR A 73 -9.36 4.42 9.94
C THR A 73 -7.91 4.41 10.42
N ARG A 74 -7.22 5.55 10.29
CA ARG A 74 -5.87 5.74 10.87
C ARG A 74 -5.84 5.56 12.39
N PHE A 75 -6.98 5.75 13.07
CA PHE A 75 -7.10 5.56 14.52
C PHE A 75 -7.11 4.07 14.88
N ASP A 76 -7.76 3.24 14.06
CA ASP A 76 -7.72 1.79 14.19
C ASP A 76 -6.30 1.27 13.96
N THR A 77 -5.67 1.69 12.85
CA THR A 77 -4.28 1.34 12.53
C THR A 77 -3.33 1.68 13.68
N SER A 78 -3.43 2.90 14.20
CA SER A 78 -2.62 3.36 15.35
C SER A 78 -2.86 2.52 16.60
N SER A 79 -4.12 2.18 16.90
CA SER A 79 -4.49 1.34 18.03
C SER A 79 -3.97 -0.09 17.90
N MET A 80 -4.05 -0.68 16.70
CA MET A 80 -3.49 -2.01 16.41
C MET A 80 -1.97 -2.04 16.65
N GLN A 81 -1.24 -1.04 16.15
CA GLN A 81 0.20 -0.94 16.33
C GLN A 81 0.58 -0.77 17.80
N ALA A 82 -0.14 0.09 18.54
CA ALA A 82 0.09 0.31 19.97
C ALA A 82 -0.14 -0.96 20.80
N LEU A 83 -1.24 -1.68 20.55
CA LEU A 83 -1.59 -2.92 21.26
C LEU A 83 -0.69 -4.10 20.85
N SER A 84 -0.11 -4.08 19.66
CA SER A 84 0.93 -5.03 19.25
C SER A 84 2.26 -4.75 19.94
N ALA A 85 2.59 -3.48 20.17
CA ALA A 85 3.82 -3.07 20.83
C ALA A 85 3.77 -3.24 22.36
N TYR A 86 2.59 -3.11 22.97
CA TYR A 86 2.42 -3.07 24.43
C TYR A 86 1.21 -3.89 24.88
N SER A 87 1.40 -4.73 25.86
CA SER A 87 0.31 -5.37 26.62
C SER A 87 -0.26 -4.45 27.71
N SER A 88 0.55 -3.52 28.21
CA SER A 88 0.15 -2.48 29.17
C SER A 88 1.12 -1.30 29.12
N SER A 89 0.65 -0.09 29.44
CA SER A 89 1.49 1.10 29.49
C SER A 89 0.91 2.12 30.48
N GLU A 90 1.71 2.64 31.41
CA GLU A 90 1.28 3.72 32.31
C GLU A 90 1.03 5.02 31.57
N TYR A 91 1.85 5.32 30.56
CA TYR A 91 1.77 6.52 29.73
C TYR A 91 1.24 6.18 28.33
N VAL A 92 0.58 7.15 27.72
CA VAL A 92 0.33 7.20 26.29
C VAL A 92 0.65 8.60 25.77
N ILE A 93 1.21 8.70 24.58
CA ILE A 93 1.29 9.98 23.87
C ILE A 93 0.12 10.01 22.89
N VAL A 94 -0.71 11.05 22.98
CA VAL A 94 -1.88 11.21 22.09
C VAL A 94 -1.66 12.40 21.17
N VAL A 95 -1.80 12.17 19.87
CA VAL A 95 -1.53 13.13 18.80
C VAL A 95 -2.77 13.28 17.92
N ALA A 96 -3.08 14.51 17.53
CA ALA A 96 -4.14 14.76 16.57
C ALA A 96 -3.72 14.37 15.15
N ASP A 97 -4.68 13.93 14.35
CA ASP A 97 -4.47 13.54 12.95
C ASP A 97 -4.06 14.70 12.01
N GLY A 98 -4.22 15.97 12.43
CA GLY A 98 -3.63 17.14 11.76
C GLY A 98 -2.28 17.59 12.33
N GLY A 99 -1.81 16.98 13.44
CA GLY A 99 -0.66 17.43 14.23
C GLY A 99 0.67 16.72 13.94
N TRP A 100 0.90 16.21 12.72
CA TRP A 100 2.10 15.45 12.40
C TRP A 100 3.43 16.18 12.71
N PRO A 101 3.57 17.52 12.58
CA PRO A 101 4.84 18.17 12.87
C PRO A 101 5.25 18.03 14.33
N ASP A 102 4.28 18.13 15.22
CA ASP A 102 4.50 17.97 16.66
C ASP A 102 4.77 16.50 17.03
N ALA A 103 4.15 15.57 16.28
CA ALA A 103 4.29 14.13 16.50
C ALA A 103 5.67 13.58 16.15
N LEU A 104 6.38 14.17 15.18
CA LEU A 104 7.70 13.71 14.78
C LEU A 104 8.73 13.77 15.92
N CYS A 105 8.66 14.79 16.77
CA CYS A 105 9.54 14.90 17.93
C CYS A 105 9.09 14.01 19.11
N ALA A 106 7.87 13.46 19.05
CA ALA A 106 7.31 12.62 20.12
C ALA A 106 7.91 11.22 20.18
N THR A 107 8.43 10.70 19.08
CA THR A 107 8.91 9.31 19.04
C THR A 107 10.08 9.06 20.00
N GLY A 108 11.01 10.00 20.10
CA GLY A 108 12.07 9.95 21.11
C GLY A 108 11.52 10.05 22.54
N LEU A 109 10.51 10.92 22.77
CA LEU A 109 9.84 11.02 24.07
C LEU A 109 9.08 9.73 24.41
N ALA A 110 8.44 9.09 23.43
CA ALA A 110 7.82 7.78 23.63
C ALA A 110 8.85 6.74 24.11
N GLY A 111 10.08 6.79 23.60
CA GLY A 111 11.18 5.97 24.09
C GLY A 111 11.61 6.33 25.51
N VAL A 112 11.64 7.62 25.89
CA VAL A 112 11.93 8.07 27.24
C VAL A 112 10.85 7.60 28.22
N LEU A 113 9.57 7.72 27.85
CA LEU A 113 8.44 7.31 28.68
C LEU A 113 8.15 5.80 28.62
N ASP A 114 8.69 5.11 27.64
CA ASP A 114 8.39 3.71 27.31
C ASP A 114 6.89 3.50 27.10
N CYS A 115 6.34 4.19 26.11
CA CYS A 115 4.91 4.22 25.88
C CYS A 115 4.58 4.29 24.38
N PRO A 116 3.37 3.87 23.98
CA PRO A 116 2.89 4.01 22.61
C PRO A 116 2.52 5.46 22.27
N ILE A 117 2.49 5.73 20.95
CA ILE A 117 1.85 6.91 20.36
C ILE A 117 0.51 6.46 19.77
N LEU A 118 -0.56 7.17 20.12
CA LEU A 118 -1.93 6.96 19.64
C LEU A 118 -2.41 8.18 18.87
N LEU A 119 -3.11 7.95 17.77
CA LEU A 119 -3.74 9.01 16.97
C LEU A 119 -5.19 9.19 17.39
N THR A 120 -5.67 10.45 17.36
CA THR A 120 -7.08 10.79 17.57
C THR A 120 -7.50 11.93 16.64
N SER A 121 -8.80 12.17 16.50
CA SER A 121 -9.28 13.40 15.87
C SER A 121 -8.87 14.62 16.70
N GLY A 122 -8.53 15.72 16.03
CA GLY A 122 -8.23 16.98 16.72
C GLY A 122 -9.42 17.58 17.45
N SER A 123 -10.65 17.22 17.11
CA SER A 123 -11.88 17.79 17.69
C SER A 123 -12.47 16.97 18.86
N SER A 124 -12.23 15.66 18.91
CA SER A 124 -12.76 14.74 19.94
C SER A 124 -11.90 13.50 20.04
N LEU A 125 -11.89 12.84 21.20
CA LEU A 125 -11.21 11.57 21.38
C LEU A 125 -11.92 10.48 20.56
N SER A 126 -11.22 9.82 19.62
CA SER A 126 -11.80 8.75 18.84
C SER A 126 -12.08 7.52 19.70
N ALA A 127 -13.15 6.79 19.37
CA ALA A 127 -13.57 5.61 20.14
C ALA A 127 -12.46 4.53 20.18
N GLN A 128 -11.78 4.34 19.06
CA GLN A 128 -10.68 3.37 18.92
C GLN A 128 -9.51 3.72 19.85
N THR A 129 -9.15 4.99 19.93
CA THR A 129 -8.08 5.47 20.81
C THR A 129 -8.48 5.33 22.28
N ALA A 130 -9.72 5.66 22.63
CA ALA A 130 -10.24 5.47 23.99
C ALA A 130 -10.22 4.00 24.40
N ASP A 131 -10.58 3.09 23.49
CA ASP A 131 -10.54 1.65 23.73
C ASP A 131 -9.10 1.12 23.90
N ALA A 132 -8.18 1.56 23.06
CA ALA A 132 -6.76 1.22 23.20
C ALA A 132 -6.18 1.70 24.54
N ILE A 133 -6.51 2.92 24.97
CA ILE A 133 -6.10 3.48 26.27
C ILE A 133 -6.60 2.60 27.42
N ARG A 134 -7.88 2.17 27.39
CA ARG A 134 -8.44 1.26 28.41
C ARG A 134 -7.73 -0.09 28.43
N LYS A 135 -7.50 -0.70 27.25
CA LYS A 135 -6.80 -1.99 27.12
C LYS A 135 -5.37 -1.92 27.62
N LEU A 136 -4.69 -0.80 27.40
CA LEU A 136 -3.33 -0.56 27.91
C LEU A 136 -3.29 -0.29 29.41
N GLY A 137 -4.42 0.02 30.05
CA GLY A 137 -4.47 0.40 31.46
C GLY A 137 -3.75 1.72 31.76
N ALA A 138 -3.69 2.64 30.79
CA ALA A 138 -2.96 3.88 30.93
C ALA A 138 -3.62 4.81 31.96
N THR A 139 -2.79 5.47 32.76
CA THR A 139 -3.22 6.44 33.80
C THR A 139 -2.75 7.85 33.50
N ARG A 140 -1.87 8.02 32.54
CA ARG A 140 -1.28 9.31 32.15
C ARG A 140 -1.26 9.47 30.64
N ALA A 141 -1.60 10.66 30.17
CA ALA A 141 -1.51 11.02 28.77
C ALA A 141 -0.64 12.27 28.59
N VAL A 142 0.21 12.26 27.58
CA VAL A 142 0.90 13.45 27.08
C VAL A 142 0.27 13.81 25.74
N THR A 143 -0.29 15.01 25.62
CA THR A 143 -0.87 15.51 24.37
C THR A 143 0.04 16.55 23.73
N LEU A 144 0.15 16.56 22.42
CA LEU A 144 1.02 17.45 21.65
C LEU A 144 0.21 18.42 20.82
N GLY A 145 0.66 19.67 20.82
CA GLY A 145 0.06 20.76 20.07
C GLY A 145 -0.98 21.57 20.84
N GLY A 146 -1.20 22.80 20.36
CA GLY A 146 -2.15 23.76 20.93
C GLY A 146 -3.60 23.41 20.62
N GLU A 147 -4.54 24.24 21.10
CA GLU A 147 -5.99 24.00 20.96
C GLU A 147 -6.48 24.05 19.53
N LEU A 148 -5.76 24.72 18.62
CA LEU A 148 -6.04 24.71 17.18
C LEU A 148 -5.76 23.34 16.52
N VAL A 149 -4.84 22.56 17.09
CA VAL A 149 -4.47 21.21 16.59
C VAL A 149 -5.26 20.15 17.33
N MET A 150 -5.35 20.28 18.66
CA MET A 150 -6.07 19.35 19.54
C MET A 150 -6.93 20.13 20.54
N SER A 151 -8.23 20.11 20.37
CA SER A 151 -9.19 20.90 21.14
C SER A 151 -9.12 20.60 22.65
N ALA A 152 -9.60 21.55 23.48
CA ALA A 152 -9.77 21.35 24.91
C ALA A 152 -10.69 20.16 25.23
N ARG A 153 -11.65 19.83 24.33
CA ARG A 153 -12.55 18.69 24.47
C ARG A 153 -11.77 17.37 24.52
N VAL A 154 -10.79 17.16 23.64
CA VAL A 154 -9.96 15.92 23.66
C VAL A 154 -9.28 15.75 25.01
N LYS A 155 -8.77 16.85 25.61
CA LYS A 155 -8.20 16.80 26.96
C LYS A 155 -9.25 16.38 28.00
N GLY A 156 -10.44 16.98 27.96
CA GLY A 156 -11.55 16.63 28.86
C GLY A 156 -12.02 15.19 28.69
N ASP A 157 -12.07 14.69 27.44
CA ASP A 157 -12.41 13.31 27.15
C ASP A 157 -11.38 12.33 27.76
N LEU A 158 -10.07 12.63 27.67
CA LEU A 158 -8.99 11.85 28.30
C LEU A 158 -9.08 11.90 29.82
N GLU A 159 -9.33 13.08 30.43
CA GLU A 159 -9.52 13.23 31.87
C GLU A 159 -10.74 12.45 32.36
N SER A 160 -11.82 12.40 31.56
CA SER A 160 -13.02 11.61 31.84
C SER A 160 -12.78 10.09 31.82
N LEU A 161 -11.73 9.63 31.11
CA LEU A 161 -11.24 8.24 31.20
C LEU A 161 -10.38 7.97 32.45
N GLY A 162 -10.17 8.99 33.31
CA GLY A 162 -9.35 8.88 34.52
C GLY A 162 -7.86 9.16 34.35
N LEU A 163 -7.44 9.69 33.17
CA LEU A 163 -6.03 9.98 32.94
C LEU A 163 -5.63 11.35 33.51
N LYS A 164 -4.42 11.44 34.04
CA LYS A 164 -3.76 12.73 34.22
C LYS A 164 -3.15 13.17 32.88
N VAL A 165 -3.53 14.36 32.40
CA VAL A 165 -3.16 14.84 31.08
C VAL A 165 -2.17 16.01 31.18
N ASP A 166 -0.99 15.83 30.58
CA ASP A 166 0.02 16.87 30.42
C ASP A 166 -0.01 17.34 28.94
N ARG A 167 -0.26 18.64 28.67
CA ARG A 167 -0.23 19.18 27.31
C ARG A 167 1.09 19.89 27.04
N LEU A 168 1.74 19.53 25.93
CA LEU A 168 2.96 20.17 25.44
C LEU A 168 2.62 20.94 24.15
N ALA A 169 2.62 22.26 24.20
CA ALA A 169 2.22 23.12 23.09
C ALA A 169 2.98 24.45 23.14
N GLY A 170 3.69 24.76 22.10
CA GLY A 170 4.35 26.07 21.85
C GLY A 170 3.62 26.87 20.80
N GLU A 171 4.09 28.09 20.54
CA GLU A 171 3.57 28.96 19.49
C GLU A 171 3.95 28.44 18.09
N THR A 172 5.13 27.85 17.97
CA THR A 172 5.64 27.22 16.75
C THR A 172 5.93 25.74 17.01
N ARG A 173 6.13 24.97 15.93
CA ARG A 173 6.55 23.55 16.03
C ARG A 173 7.91 23.40 16.73
N GLN A 174 8.84 24.37 16.58
CA GLN A 174 10.10 24.35 17.30
C GLN A 174 9.89 24.59 18.79
N ASP A 175 8.95 25.44 19.18
CA ASP A 175 8.62 25.69 20.60
C ASP A 175 7.94 24.44 21.20
N THR A 176 7.02 23.80 20.48
CA THR A 176 6.44 22.51 20.90
C THR A 176 7.54 21.47 21.06
N GLN A 177 8.47 21.36 20.11
CA GLN A 177 9.62 20.44 20.18
C GLN A 177 10.49 20.74 21.39
N MET A 178 10.72 22.02 21.72
CA MET A 178 11.47 22.40 22.92
C MET A 178 10.75 22.00 24.22
N MET A 179 9.42 22.13 24.27
CA MET A 179 8.63 21.65 25.40
C MET A 179 8.73 20.13 25.56
N VAL A 180 8.68 19.38 24.44
CA VAL A 180 8.90 17.93 24.41
C VAL A 180 10.29 17.57 24.96
N TYR A 181 11.32 18.30 24.51
CA TYR A 181 12.70 18.09 24.98
C TYR A 181 12.85 18.37 26.47
N GLU A 182 12.32 19.49 26.98
CA GLU A 182 12.36 19.82 28.40
C GLU A 182 11.55 18.85 29.25
N TYR A 183 10.40 18.38 28.77
CA TYR A 183 9.60 17.36 29.45
C TYR A 183 10.37 16.05 29.62
N GLY A 184 11.02 15.57 28.55
CA GLY A 184 11.82 14.33 28.60
C GLY A 184 13.05 14.43 29.50
N LYS A 185 13.61 15.63 29.74
CA LYS A 185 14.68 15.84 30.75
C LYS A 185 14.21 15.60 32.19
N ARG A 186 12.91 15.77 32.44
CA ARG A 186 12.27 15.66 33.77
C ARG A 186 11.39 14.42 33.86
N ALA A 187 11.49 13.51 32.90
CA ALA A 187 10.66 12.31 32.90
C ALA A 187 10.83 11.49 34.19
N PRO A 188 9.74 10.87 34.67
CA PRO A 188 9.78 10.11 35.93
C PRO A 188 10.63 8.84 35.80
N ARG A 189 10.96 8.23 36.95
CA ARG A 189 11.72 6.99 37.06
C ARG A 189 13.19 7.08 36.64
N GLY A 190 13.75 8.28 36.60
CA GLY A 190 15.15 8.48 36.20
C GLY A 190 15.45 8.23 34.72
N ARG A 191 14.41 7.98 33.88
CA ARG A 191 14.57 7.88 32.44
C ARG A 191 14.66 9.30 31.85
N THR A 192 15.61 9.51 30.99
CA THR A 192 15.82 10.79 30.31
C THR A 192 16.35 10.54 28.91
N TRP A 193 16.52 11.60 28.15
CA TRP A 193 17.21 11.51 26.87
C TRP A 193 18.58 10.84 27.01
N SER A 194 18.88 9.96 26.06
CA SER A 194 20.21 9.38 25.94
C SER A 194 21.17 10.39 25.29
N THR A 195 22.45 10.18 25.45
CA THR A 195 23.52 10.86 24.72
C THR A 195 24.07 10.01 23.57
N ASP A 196 23.43 8.87 23.25
CA ASP A 196 23.87 7.98 22.18
C ASP A 196 23.63 8.60 20.79
N ALA A 197 22.51 9.31 20.62
CA ALA A 197 22.21 10.00 19.38
C ALA A 197 21.37 11.28 19.60
N VAL A 198 21.51 12.22 18.64
CA VAL A 198 20.59 13.36 18.43
C VAL A 198 20.37 13.49 16.93
N ALA A 199 19.16 13.81 16.51
CA ALA A 199 18.82 14.03 15.10
C ALA A 199 18.35 15.45 14.83
N PHE A 200 18.69 15.94 13.64
CA PHE A 200 18.26 17.22 13.09
C PHE A 200 17.56 16.97 11.77
N ALA A 201 16.31 17.39 11.64
CA ALA A 201 15.47 17.13 10.48
C ALA A 201 14.64 18.35 10.10
N SER A 202 14.16 18.39 8.86
CA SER A 202 13.25 19.44 8.40
C SER A 202 11.96 19.46 9.21
N GLY A 203 11.57 20.61 9.73
CA GLY A 203 10.25 20.81 10.32
C GLY A 203 9.16 21.05 9.27
N ALA A 204 9.52 21.28 8.01
CA ALA A 204 8.56 21.49 6.91
C ALA A 204 8.18 20.18 6.19
N ARG A 205 8.94 19.09 6.37
CA ARG A 205 8.74 17.80 5.71
C ARG A 205 8.91 16.68 6.74
N PHE A 206 8.08 15.64 6.65
CA PHE A 206 8.08 14.56 7.65
C PHE A 206 8.98 13.37 7.31
N HIS A 207 9.30 13.17 6.04
CA HIS A 207 9.86 11.93 5.50
C HIS A 207 11.15 11.49 6.21
N ASP A 208 12.10 12.41 6.33
CA ASP A 208 13.42 12.09 6.86
C ASP A 208 13.37 11.81 8.37
N ALA A 209 12.64 12.65 9.12
CA ALA A 209 12.41 12.44 10.55
C ALA A 209 11.64 11.14 10.84
N LEU A 210 10.67 10.80 9.97
CA LEU A 210 9.86 9.59 10.09
C LEU A 210 10.73 8.33 9.92
N SER A 211 11.65 8.33 8.95
CA SER A 211 12.58 7.21 8.72
C SER A 211 13.51 6.98 9.93
N PHE A 212 13.87 8.06 10.66
CA PHE A 212 14.70 7.97 11.86
C PHE A 212 13.89 7.64 13.13
N SER A 213 12.58 7.78 13.12
CA SER A 213 11.73 7.64 14.30
C SER A 213 11.90 6.32 15.08
N PRO A 214 12.12 5.14 14.46
CA PRO A 214 12.44 3.92 15.19
C PRO A 214 13.71 4.04 16.04
N VAL A 215 14.75 4.69 15.49
CA VAL A 215 16.01 4.93 16.23
C VAL A 215 15.77 5.93 17.36
N ALA A 216 15.01 6.99 17.10
CA ALA A 216 14.65 7.97 18.12
C ALA A 216 13.98 7.32 19.32
N TYR A 217 13.03 6.39 19.08
CA TYR A 217 12.39 5.62 20.15
C TYR A 217 13.40 4.71 20.89
N ALA A 218 14.07 3.82 20.15
CA ALA A 218 14.92 2.77 20.73
C ALA A 218 16.09 3.33 21.55
N GLU A 219 16.63 4.45 21.12
CA GLU A 219 17.78 5.10 21.77
C GLU A 219 17.39 6.30 22.65
N ARG A 220 16.10 6.60 22.77
CA ARG A 220 15.64 7.79 23.48
C ARG A 220 16.34 9.05 22.98
N ALA A 221 16.50 9.12 21.64
CA ALA A 221 17.21 10.20 20.98
C ALA A 221 16.25 11.37 20.66
N PRO A 222 16.58 12.61 21.05
CA PRO A 222 15.75 13.76 20.67
C PRO A 222 15.90 14.07 19.19
N ILE A 223 14.77 14.46 18.55
CA ILE A 223 14.73 14.99 17.19
C ILE A 223 14.50 16.50 17.27
N PHE A 224 15.40 17.30 16.71
CA PHE A 224 15.28 18.74 16.59
C PHE A 224 14.82 19.11 15.18
N LEU A 225 13.69 19.83 15.10
CA LEU A 225 13.08 20.24 13.83
C LEU A 225 13.58 21.62 13.44
N THR A 226 14.09 21.76 12.22
CA THR A 226 14.50 23.05 11.65
C THR A 226 13.30 23.86 11.18
N ASP A 227 13.51 25.16 10.93
CA ASP A 227 12.57 26.00 10.19
C ASP A 227 12.51 25.62 8.68
N ALA A 228 11.72 26.34 7.91
CA ALA A 228 11.57 26.10 6.46
C ALA A 228 12.88 26.34 5.67
N SER A 229 13.82 27.12 6.22
CA SER A 229 15.14 27.41 5.63
C SER A 229 16.20 26.41 6.11
N GLY A 230 15.83 25.40 6.89
CA GLY A 230 16.73 24.38 7.39
C GLY A 230 17.57 24.82 8.61
N ASN A 231 17.17 25.89 9.33
CA ASN A 231 17.91 26.41 10.48
C ASN A 231 17.29 26.03 11.82
N LEU A 232 18.18 25.84 12.81
CA LEU A 232 17.79 25.75 14.22
C LEU A 232 17.66 27.16 14.80
N ASN A 233 16.67 27.37 15.66
CA ASN A 233 16.53 28.62 16.39
C ASN A 233 17.54 28.71 17.58
N SER A 234 17.62 29.89 18.19
CA SER A 234 18.55 30.17 19.29
C SER A 234 18.27 29.34 20.54
N ALA A 235 17.00 29.05 20.83
CA ALA A 235 16.60 28.25 21.99
C ALA A 235 17.05 26.80 21.83
N GLN A 236 16.87 26.21 20.65
CA GLN A 236 17.32 24.85 20.32
C GLN A 236 18.85 24.74 20.43
N LYS A 237 19.60 25.67 19.83
CA LYS A 237 21.07 25.71 19.93
C LYS A 237 21.52 25.87 21.38
N SER A 238 20.88 26.73 22.17
CA SER A 238 21.24 26.94 23.58
C SER A 238 20.98 25.70 24.43
N ALA A 239 19.88 24.98 24.18
CA ALA A 239 19.54 23.76 24.92
C ALA A 239 20.54 22.60 24.70
N LEU A 240 21.22 22.59 23.55
CA LEU A 240 22.21 21.57 23.19
C LEU A 240 23.66 22.02 23.41
N ARG A 241 23.91 23.30 23.61
CA ARG A 241 25.26 23.82 23.80
C ARG A 241 25.93 23.16 25.02
N GLY A 242 27.14 22.67 24.82
CA GLY A 242 27.89 21.97 25.87
C GLY A 242 27.50 20.52 26.11
N ARG A 243 26.52 20.01 25.34
CA ARG A 243 26.22 18.57 25.29
C ARG A 243 27.12 17.88 24.27
N ALA A 244 27.39 16.60 24.49
CA ALA A 244 28.16 15.77 23.59
C ALA A 244 27.38 14.46 23.34
N PHE A 245 27.02 14.22 22.08
CA PHE A 245 26.34 13.01 21.65
C PHE A 245 27.31 12.09 20.93
N ALA A 246 27.21 10.77 21.14
CA ALA A 246 28.02 9.80 20.43
C ALA A 246 27.77 9.85 18.90
N SER A 247 26.52 10.07 18.51
CA SER A 247 26.13 10.32 17.11
C SER A 247 25.28 11.58 17.01
N SER A 248 25.66 12.48 16.11
CA SER A 248 24.85 13.65 15.73
C SER A 248 24.48 13.51 14.26
N VAL A 249 23.19 13.30 13.98
CA VAL A 249 22.70 12.91 12.65
C VAL A 249 21.88 14.05 12.04
N VAL A 250 22.25 14.46 10.83
CA VAL A 250 21.49 15.42 10.02
C VAL A 250 20.76 14.63 8.93
N LEU A 251 19.44 14.78 8.90
CA LEU A 251 18.56 14.05 8.01
C LEU A 251 18.11 14.97 6.86
N GLY A 252 18.38 14.53 5.63
CA GLY A 252 18.12 15.30 4.42
C GLY A 252 19.29 16.18 3.98
N GLY A 253 19.27 16.53 2.70
CA GLY A 253 20.33 17.30 2.03
C GLY A 253 20.20 18.81 2.18
N PRO A 254 21.05 19.58 1.46
CA PRO A 254 21.16 21.04 1.59
C PRO A 254 19.91 21.81 1.17
N ILE A 255 18.94 21.16 0.51
CA ILE A 255 17.63 21.75 0.16
C ILE A 255 16.73 21.88 1.41
N VAL A 256 16.92 21.06 2.42
CA VAL A 256 16.06 20.98 3.61
C VAL A 256 16.80 21.24 4.91
N THR A 257 18.15 21.24 4.90
CA THR A 257 18.99 21.45 6.08
C THR A 257 20.15 22.40 5.73
N SER A 258 20.29 23.49 6.47
CA SER A 258 21.34 24.50 6.20
C SER A 258 22.74 24.00 6.62
N SER A 259 23.78 24.58 6.01
CA SER A 259 25.17 24.33 6.40
C SER A 259 25.45 24.74 7.85
N ASP A 260 24.74 25.77 8.36
CA ASP A 260 24.81 26.19 9.75
C ASP A 260 24.29 25.12 10.72
N THR A 261 23.18 24.45 10.35
CA THR A 261 22.67 23.32 11.13
C THR A 261 23.63 22.13 11.09
N VAL A 262 24.24 21.81 9.93
CA VAL A 262 25.24 20.74 9.81
C VAL A 262 26.47 21.04 10.69
N SER A 263 26.96 22.29 10.63
CA SER A 263 28.09 22.73 11.45
C SER A 263 27.77 22.66 12.95
N PHE A 264 26.59 23.13 13.34
CA PHE A 264 26.13 23.03 14.73
C PHE A 264 25.98 21.58 15.18
N ALA A 265 25.40 20.72 14.36
CA ALA A 265 25.29 19.29 14.62
C ALA A 265 26.68 18.65 14.87
N GLY A 266 27.70 19.02 14.07
CA GLY A 266 29.09 18.62 14.32
C GLY A 266 29.62 19.07 15.67
N SER A 267 29.27 20.30 16.09
CA SER A 267 29.77 20.87 17.35
C SER A 267 29.22 20.19 18.61
N VAL A 268 28.11 19.46 18.52
CA VAL A 268 27.50 18.68 19.61
C VAL A 268 27.80 17.18 19.52
N SER A 269 28.60 16.76 18.53
CA SER A 269 29.05 15.37 18.38
C SER A 269 30.38 15.16 19.10
N THR A 270 30.55 14.03 19.76
CA THR A 270 31.84 13.65 20.39
C THR A 270 32.97 13.51 19.37
N SER A 271 32.64 13.20 18.11
CA SER A 271 33.59 13.11 17.00
C SER A 271 33.94 14.46 16.37
N GLY A 272 33.25 15.55 16.75
CA GLY A 272 33.36 16.85 16.10
C GLY A 272 32.75 16.91 14.69
N LYS A 273 32.04 15.86 14.25
CA LYS A 273 31.45 15.76 12.92
C LYS A 273 30.02 15.29 13.00
N ALA A 274 29.15 15.82 12.14
CA ALA A 274 27.81 15.29 11.95
C ALA A 274 27.82 14.16 10.91
N THR A 275 26.98 13.15 11.13
CA THR A 275 26.63 12.17 10.11
C THR A 275 25.47 12.75 9.28
N VAL A 276 25.70 13.01 8.00
CA VAL A 276 24.64 13.50 7.09
C VAL A 276 24.09 12.32 6.31
N LEU A 277 22.78 12.05 6.49
CA LEU A 277 22.05 11.01 5.76
C LEU A 277 21.10 11.71 4.79
N ALA A 278 21.51 11.78 3.53
CA ALA A 278 20.82 12.50 2.46
C ALA A 278 20.97 11.74 1.14
N GLY A 279 19.86 11.34 0.57
CA GLY A 279 19.77 10.79 -0.77
C GLY A 279 19.16 11.79 -1.76
N ASP A 280 19.10 11.41 -3.03
CA ASP A 280 18.51 12.24 -4.10
C ASP A 280 17.01 12.42 -3.92
N THR A 281 16.35 11.41 -3.41
CA THR A 281 14.91 11.43 -3.08
C THR A 281 14.66 11.09 -1.61
N ARG A 282 13.42 11.31 -1.16
CA ARG A 282 12.95 10.88 0.18
C ARG A 282 13.10 9.36 0.40
N PHE A 283 13.00 8.57 -0.67
CA PHE A 283 13.15 7.12 -0.62
C PHE A 283 14.61 6.71 -0.47
N ASP A 284 15.53 7.39 -1.15
CA ASP A 284 16.97 7.19 -0.99
C ASP A 284 17.41 7.56 0.42
N THR A 285 16.91 8.69 0.94
CA THR A 285 17.18 9.08 2.34
C THR A 285 16.66 8.03 3.31
N SER A 286 15.45 7.50 3.09
CA SER A 286 14.86 6.44 3.92
C SER A 286 15.70 5.16 3.89
N ALA A 287 16.19 4.74 2.72
CA ALA A 287 17.10 3.60 2.58
C ALA A 287 18.44 3.82 3.29
N LEU A 288 19.02 5.03 3.16
CA LEU A 288 20.27 5.40 3.84
C LEU A 288 20.13 5.40 5.37
N VAL A 289 19.01 5.93 5.89
CA VAL A 289 18.73 5.93 7.34
C VAL A 289 18.59 4.50 7.85
N ALA A 290 17.85 3.65 7.11
CA ALA A 290 17.68 2.24 7.46
C ALA A 290 19.01 1.49 7.47
N ARG A 291 19.83 1.64 6.42
CA ARG A 291 21.17 1.03 6.33
C ARG A 291 22.06 1.50 7.48
N TRP A 292 22.12 2.80 7.73
CA TRP A 292 22.91 3.35 8.85
C TRP A 292 22.45 2.79 10.20
N ALA A 293 21.14 2.65 10.41
CA ALA A 293 20.60 2.07 11.64
C ALA A 293 21.01 0.59 11.81
N VAL A 294 20.99 -0.18 10.75
CA VAL A 294 21.40 -1.60 10.78
C VAL A 294 22.91 -1.72 10.97
N ASP A 295 23.71 -1.01 10.20
CA ASP A 295 25.16 -1.14 10.21
C ASP A 295 25.81 -0.57 11.48
N SER A 296 25.22 0.47 12.08
CA SER A 296 25.88 1.24 13.12
C SER A 296 25.15 1.28 14.46
N ARG A 297 23.86 0.90 14.51
CA ARG A 297 23.00 1.07 15.70
C ARG A 297 22.37 -0.22 16.20
N GLY A 298 22.74 -1.38 15.64
CA GLY A 298 22.22 -2.69 16.04
C GLY A 298 20.77 -2.90 15.71
N PHE A 299 20.27 -2.24 14.66
CA PHE A 299 18.98 -2.52 14.06
C PHE A 299 19.06 -3.73 13.15
N LYS A 300 17.93 -4.21 12.66
CA LYS A 300 17.85 -5.37 11.77
C LYS A 300 16.87 -5.11 10.64
N TRP A 301 17.09 -5.79 9.52
CA TRP A 301 16.20 -5.79 8.37
C TRP A 301 14.93 -6.63 8.61
N ASP A 302 15.01 -7.60 9.51
CA ASP A 302 13.87 -8.44 9.86
C ASP A 302 12.77 -7.61 10.52
N ASN A 303 11.50 -7.89 10.19
CA ASN A 303 10.33 -7.09 10.53
C ASN A 303 10.33 -5.65 9.95
N ALA A 304 11.09 -5.37 8.89
CA ALA A 304 11.06 -4.07 8.21
C ALA A 304 9.62 -3.68 7.84
N ALA A 305 9.25 -2.44 8.09
CA ALA A 305 7.89 -1.95 7.83
C ALA A 305 7.87 -1.01 6.64
N PHE A 306 7.03 -1.32 5.64
CA PHE A 306 6.74 -0.45 4.52
C PHE A 306 5.54 0.45 4.81
N THR A 307 5.65 1.71 4.43
CA THR A 307 4.60 2.72 4.57
C THR A 307 4.66 3.74 3.44
N THR A 308 3.54 4.39 3.17
CA THR A 308 3.49 5.45 2.17
C THR A 308 4.36 6.66 2.54
N ALA A 309 4.90 7.32 1.51
CA ALA A 309 5.56 8.62 1.66
C ALA A 309 4.62 9.82 1.47
N GLU A 310 3.31 9.61 1.31
CA GLU A 310 2.34 10.69 1.09
C GLU A 310 1.77 11.24 2.40
N LEU A 311 1.55 10.36 3.39
CA LEU A 311 0.99 10.72 4.69
C LEU A 311 1.77 10.01 5.83
N PRO A 312 2.08 10.71 6.93
CA PRO A 312 2.93 10.16 8.00
C PRO A 312 2.20 9.28 9.02
N TYR A 313 0.87 9.28 9.02
CA TYR A 313 0.08 8.85 10.17
C TYR A 313 0.27 7.38 10.56
N ASP A 314 0.28 6.48 9.59
CA ASP A 314 0.43 5.04 9.84
C ASP A 314 1.82 4.68 10.37
N ALA A 315 2.83 5.45 9.99
CA ALA A 315 4.20 5.22 10.45
C ALA A 315 4.55 5.93 11.76
N LEU A 316 3.85 7.00 12.14
CA LEU A 316 4.11 7.71 13.41
C LEU A 316 3.91 6.79 14.61
N SER A 317 2.76 6.13 14.70
CA SER A 317 2.49 5.15 15.75
C SER A 317 3.28 3.85 15.56
N GLY A 318 3.41 3.39 14.30
CA GLY A 318 4.17 2.19 13.95
C GLY A 318 5.67 2.30 14.20
N SER A 319 6.23 3.52 14.22
CA SER A 319 7.65 3.74 14.55
C SER A 319 8.02 3.30 15.96
N VAL A 320 7.08 3.36 16.90
CA VAL A 320 7.27 2.85 18.27
C VAL A 320 7.42 1.32 18.26
N LEU A 321 6.56 0.62 17.52
CA LEU A 321 6.65 -0.84 17.35
C LEU A 321 8.00 -1.22 16.71
N GLN A 322 8.41 -0.51 15.66
CA GLN A 322 9.68 -0.76 14.98
C GLN A 322 10.88 -0.46 15.91
N GLY A 323 10.82 0.60 16.71
CA GLY A 323 11.86 0.93 17.67
C GLY A 323 12.02 -0.11 18.77
N ARG A 324 10.91 -0.68 19.28
CA ARG A 324 10.94 -1.78 20.24
C ARG A 324 11.59 -3.04 19.68
N ASP A 325 11.29 -3.36 18.43
CA ASP A 325 11.86 -4.50 17.73
C ASP A 325 13.28 -4.24 17.21
N ARG A 326 13.77 -3.01 17.30
CA ARG A 326 15.00 -2.55 16.63
C ARG A 326 14.98 -2.89 15.14
N SER A 327 13.88 -2.61 14.47
CA SER A 327 13.71 -2.76 13.03
C SER A 327 13.45 -1.41 12.36
N VAL A 328 13.46 -1.38 11.04
CA VAL A 328 13.45 -0.14 10.24
C VAL A 328 12.07 0.17 9.69
N VAL A 329 11.81 1.45 9.39
CA VAL A 329 10.70 1.94 8.58
C VAL A 329 11.24 2.31 7.20
N LEU A 330 10.57 1.86 6.16
CA LEU A 330 10.91 2.05 4.75
C LEU A 330 9.78 2.78 4.04
N LEU A 331 10.06 4.00 3.59
CA LEU A 331 9.10 4.78 2.80
C LEU A 331 9.04 4.22 1.38
N VAL A 332 7.83 4.06 0.86
CA VAL A 332 7.61 3.50 -0.48
C VAL A 332 6.57 4.33 -1.25
N ALA A 333 6.80 4.51 -2.56
CA ALA A 333 5.79 4.96 -3.51
C ALA A 333 5.22 3.77 -4.27
N ASP A 334 6.12 2.93 -4.77
CA ASP A 334 5.87 1.75 -5.59
C ASP A 334 6.99 0.72 -5.40
N GLY A 335 6.91 -0.43 -6.08
CA GLY A 335 7.90 -1.50 -5.99
C GLY A 335 9.26 -1.18 -6.59
N SER A 336 9.40 -0.07 -7.33
CA SER A 336 10.69 0.43 -7.84
C SER A 336 11.42 1.34 -6.85
N SER A 337 10.78 1.66 -5.73
CA SER A 337 11.37 2.55 -4.70
C SER A 337 12.72 2.03 -4.21
N PRO A 338 13.74 2.89 -4.03
CA PRO A 338 15.07 2.50 -3.55
C PRO A 338 15.06 1.67 -2.26
N THR A 339 14.09 1.90 -1.40
CA THR A 339 13.90 1.14 -0.15
C THR A 339 13.54 -0.33 -0.39
N VAL A 340 12.83 -0.64 -1.47
CA VAL A 340 12.52 -2.03 -1.86
C VAL A 340 13.78 -2.73 -2.35
N THR A 341 14.56 -2.07 -3.20
CA THR A 341 15.85 -2.58 -3.69
C THR A 341 16.83 -2.80 -2.52
N GLU A 342 16.86 -1.86 -1.58
CA GLU A 342 17.70 -1.97 -0.38
C GLU A 342 17.33 -3.21 0.44
N LEU A 343 16.05 -3.38 0.79
CA LEU A 343 15.63 -4.54 1.57
C LEU A 343 15.84 -5.84 0.81
N ALA A 344 15.59 -5.87 -0.50
CA ALA A 344 15.79 -7.04 -1.34
C ALA A 344 17.26 -7.52 -1.38
N SER A 345 18.21 -6.59 -1.28
CA SER A 345 19.65 -6.94 -1.18
C SER A 345 19.99 -7.68 0.13
N HIS A 346 19.12 -7.59 1.13
CA HIS A 346 19.25 -8.24 2.45
C HIS A 346 18.21 -9.34 2.70
N LYS A 347 17.50 -9.81 1.66
CA LYS A 347 16.38 -10.78 1.76
C LYS A 347 16.71 -12.03 2.57
N GLY A 348 17.96 -12.48 2.58
CA GLY A 348 18.39 -13.65 3.37
C GLY A 348 18.34 -13.45 4.89
N SER A 349 18.21 -12.21 5.38
CA SER A 349 18.07 -11.88 6.80
C SER A 349 16.67 -11.40 7.18
N VAL A 350 15.70 -11.52 6.26
CA VAL A 350 14.31 -11.08 6.44
C VAL A 350 13.42 -12.29 6.56
N SER A 351 12.88 -12.54 7.74
CA SER A 351 11.91 -13.61 7.98
C SER A 351 10.47 -13.10 8.01
N ARG A 352 10.27 -11.79 8.18
CA ARG A 352 8.97 -11.13 8.19
C ARG A 352 9.10 -9.68 7.76
N ILE A 353 8.06 -9.17 7.09
CA ILE A 353 7.87 -7.74 6.82
C ILE A 353 6.54 -7.25 7.41
N ARG A 354 6.39 -5.94 7.49
CA ARG A 354 5.17 -5.27 7.92
C ARG A 354 4.68 -4.28 6.86
N PHE A 355 3.36 -4.15 6.75
CA PHE A 355 2.74 -3.04 6.03
C PHE A 355 1.98 -2.16 7.02
N PHE A 356 2.30 -0.87 7.04
CA PHE A 356 1.61 0.13 7.83
C PHE A 356 0.64 0.90 6.93
N GLY A 357 -0.65 0.81 7.25
CA GLY A 357 -1.74 1.31 6.44
C GLY A 357 -2.32 0.27 5.46
N GLY A 358 -3.51 0.57 4.95
CA GLY A 358 -4.23 -0.27 3.99
C GLY A 358 -3.72 -0.13 2.56
N TYR A 359 -4.53 -0.64 1.61
CA TYR A 359 -4.19 -0.58 0.18
C TYR A 359 -4.19 0.84 -0.42
N LEU A 360 -4.79 1.82 0.27
CA LEU A 360 -4.67 3.23 -0.10
C LEU A 360 -3.30 3.81 0.28
N SER A 361 -2.65 3.25 1.30
CA SER A 361 -1.32 3.67 1.74
C SER A 361 -0.21 2.95 0.97
N VAL A 362 -0.30 1.62 0.85
CA VAL A 362 0.61 0.79 0.06
C VAL A 362 -0.25 -0.10 -0.83
N SER A 363 -0.29 0.21 -2.12
CA SER A 363 -1.21 -0.43 -3.07
C SER A 363 -1.00 -1.95 -3.16
N ARG A 364 -2.03 -2.66 -3.66
CA ARG A 364 -1.92 -4.11 -3.91
C ARG A 364 -0.74 -4.43 -4.82
N GLY A 365 -0.59 -3.68 -5.91
CA GLY A 365 0.53 -3.85 -6.84
C GLY A 365 1.89 -3.64 -6.18
N THR A 366 2.03 -2.57 -5.39
CA THR A 366 3.28 -2.29 -4.64
C THR A 366 3.62 -3.43 -3.68
N ARG A 367 2.64 -3.95 -2.93
CA ARG A 367 2.86 -5.09 -2.01
C ARG A 367 3.31 -6.34 -2.76
N MET A 368 2.69 -6.65 -3.91
CA MET A 368 3.07 -7.79 -4.74
C MET A 368 4.47 -7.62 -5.32
N SER A 369 4.85 -6.42 -5.78
CA SER A 369 6.22 -6.13 -6.23
C SER A 369 7.25 -6.31 -5.10
N ILE A 370 6.94 -5.87 -3.88
CA ILE A 370 7.78 -6.06 -2.70
C ILE A 370 7.95 -7.56 -2.41
N MET A 371 6.85 -8.33 -2.39
CA MET A 371 6.89 -9.78 -2.18
C MET A 371 7.79 -10.47 -3.20
N HIS A 372 7.60 -10.14 -4.48
CA HIS A 372 8.41 -10.70 -5.57
C HIS A 372 9.90 -10.32 -5.45
N ALA A 373 10.22 -9.06 -5.12
CA ALA A 373 11.60 -8.62 -4.91
C ALA A 373 12.29 -9.38 -3.76
N LEU A 374 11.54 -9.76 -2.74
CA LEU A 374 12.03 -10.55 -1.61
C LEU A 374 12.08 -12.07 -1.89
N GLY A 375 11.60 -12.50 -3.06
CA GLY A 375 11.61 -13.90 -3.48
C GLY A 375 10.44 -14.72 -2.96
N HIS A 376 9.34 -14.06 -2.56
CA HIS A 376 8.10 -14.68 -2.11
C HIS A 376 7.06 -14.73 -3.22
N LYS A 377 6.11 -15.66 -3.10
CA LYS A 377 4.96 -15.75 -3.98
C LYS A 377 3.91 -14.71 -3.61
N TYR A 378 3.08 -14.34 -4.57
CA TYR A 378 1.94 -13.47 -4.29
C TYR A 378 0.95 -14.10 -3.30
N SER A 379 0.79 -15.43 -3.35
CA SER A 379 -0.03 -16.19 -2.40
C SER A 379 0.46 -16.13 -0.95
N ASP A 380 1.71 -15.75 -0.71
CA ASP A 380 2.26 -15.52 0.63
C ASP A 380 1.82 -14.17 1.20
N LEU A 381 1.21 -13.28 0.40
CA LEU A 381 0.62 -12.02 0.86
C LEU A 381 -0.65 -12.32 1.66
N ALA A 382 -0.70 -11.88 2.90
CA ALA A 382 -1.92 -12.01 3.70
C ALA A 382 -3.09 -11.30 3.01
N GLY A 383 -4.22 -12.01 2.87
CA GLY A 383 -5.37 -11.52 2.11
C GLY A 383 -5.24 -11.65 0.59
N TYR A 384 -4.28 -12.43 0.07
CA TYR A 384 -4.20 -12.71 -1.35
C TYR A 384 -5.48 -13.38 -1.84
N ARG A 385 -6.13 -12.77 -2.82
CA ARG A 385 -7.37 -13.24 -3.44
C ARG A 385 -7.33 -12.95 -4.93
N VAL A 386 -7.67 -13.95 -5.73
CA VAL A 386 -7.64 -13.83 -7.20
C VAL A 386 -9.06 -13.63 -7.72
N TYR A 387 -9.23 -12.65 -8.60
CA TYR A 387 -10.42 -12.50 -9.42
C TYR A 387 -10.18 -13.23 -10.75
N ILE A 388 -10.90 -14.30 -11.00
CA ILE A 388 -10.90 -14.99 -12.30
C ILE A 388 -12.10 -14.49 -13.10
N ASP A 389 -11.80 -13.79 -14.16
CA ASP A 389 -12.79 -13.20 -15.05
C ASP A 389 -13.00 -14.08 -16.27
N ALA A 390 -14.23 -14.51 -16.50
CA ALA A 390 -14.63 -15.10 -17.77
C ALA A 390 -15.03 -13.97 -18.72
N GLY A 391 -14.31 -13.82 -19.82
CA GLY A 391 -14.63 -12.82 -20.85
C GLY A 391 -16.03 -13.03 -21.42
N HIS A 392 -16.68 -11.94 -21.80
CA HIS A 392 -18.02 -11.89 -22.36
C HIS A 392 -19.14 -12.29 -21.38
N GLY A 393 -20.32 -12.63 -21.86
CA GLY A 393 -21.47 -13.08 -21.06
C GLY A 393 -22.58 -12.05 -20.92
N GLN A 394 -23.26 -12.06 -19.76
CA GLN A 394 -24.43 -11.21 -19.55
C GLN A 394 -24.05 -9.73 -19.41
N ASN A 395 -24.64 -8.88 -20.23
CA ASN A 395 -24.50 -7.42 -20.19
C ASN A 395 -23.05 -6.91 -20.30
N ASP A 396 -22.20 -7.62 -21.04
CA ASP A 396 -20.76 -7.30 -21.11
C ASP A 396 -20.50 -5.90 -21.70
N SER A 397 -21.24 -5.52 -22.72
CA SER A 397 -21.16 -4.20 -23.38
C SER A 397 -22.14 -3.16 -22.79
N ASN A 398 -22.67 -3.37 -21.60
CA ASN A 398 -23.63 -2.49 -20.89
C ASN A 398 -24.91 -2.18 -21.69
N ASN A 399 -25.36 -3.11 -22.51
CA ASN A 399 -26.56 -2.95 -23.35
C ASN A 399 -27.75 -3.82 -22.91
N GLY A 400 -27.63 -4.53 -21.79
CA GLY A 400 -28.63 -5.44 -21.26
C GLY A 400 -28.73 -6.79 -22.00
N LEU A 401 -27.90 -6.98 -23.02
CA LEU A 401 -27.90 -8.20 -23.84
C LEU A 401 -26.78 -9.14 -23.40
N TRP A 402 -26.95 -10.41 -23.76
CA TRP A 402 -25.91 -11.41 -23.58
C TRP A 402 -24.91 -11.34 -24.75
N ASP A 403 -23.61 -11.22 -24.43
CA ASP A 403 -22.53 -11.19 -25.41
C ASP A 403 -21.94 -12.60 -25.56
N PRO A 404 -22.03 -13.22 -26.75
CA PRO A 404 -21.45 -14.54 -27.01
C PRO A 404 -19.91 -14.50 -27.12
N GLY A 405 -19.29 -13.31 -27.28
CA GLY A 405 -17.91 -13.22 -27.76
C GLY A 405 -17.76 -13.75 -29.19
N ALA A 406 -16.56 -14.18 -29.52
CA ALA A 406 -16.30 -14.83 -30.80
C ALA A 406 -17.04 -16.18 -30.92
N ILE A 407 -17.42 -16.53 -32.15
CA ILE A 407 -18.10 -17.80 -32.46
C ILE A 407 -17.29 -18.55 -33.53
N GLY A 408 -16.93 -19.79 -33.25
CA GLY A 408 -16.18 -20.61 -34.17
C GLY A 408 -16.21 -22.10 -33.79
N ASN A 409 -16.08 -22.98 -34.81
CA ASN A 409 -16.05 -24.44 -34.64
C ASN A 409 -17.19 -25.00 -33.75
N GLY A 410 -18.38 -24.38 -33.79
CA GLY A 410 -19.55 -24.79 -33.01
C GLY A 410 -19.55 -24.32 -31.54
N TRP A 411 -18.61 -23.45 -31.14
CA TRP A 411 -18.46 -22.92 -29.79
C TRP A 411 -18.71 -21.42 -29.77
N ARG A 412 -19.17 -20.92 -28.60
CA ARG A 412 -19.22 -19.50 -28.26
C ARG A 412 -18.14 -19.23 -27.22
N GLU A 413 -17.44 -18.14 -27.35
CA GLU A 413 -16.36 -17.77 -26.45
C GLU A 413 -16.83 -17.66 -24.99
N ALA A 414 -17.97 -17.00 -24.75
CA ALA A 414 -18.54 -16.86 -23.39
C ALA A 414 -18.78 -18.19 -22.68
N ASP A 415 -19.13 -19.27 -23.41
CA ASP A 415 -19.32 -20.60 -22.82
C ASP A 415 -17.99 -21.25 -22.44
N LEU A 416 -16.98 -21.07 -23.28
CA LEU A 416 -15.63 -21.62 -23.06
C LEU A 416 -14.91 -20.90 -21.92
N THR A 417 -14.99 -19.57 -21.87
CA THR A 417 -14.39 -18.75 -20.81
C THR A 417 -15.00 -19.06 -19.46
N ALA A 418 -16.34 -19.17 -19.38
CA ALA A 418 -17.04 -19.53 -18.15
C ALA A 418 -16.69 -20.96 -17.66
N ASP A 419 -16.57 -21.94 -18.57
CA ASP A 419 -16.16 -23.31 -18.21
C ASP A 419 -14.73 -23.31 -17.65
N LEU A 420 -13.79 -22.67 -18.36
CA LEU A 420 -12.37 -22.65 -17.95
C LEU A 420 -12.18 -21.86 -16.67
N ALA A 421 -12.82 -20.70 -16.50
CA ALA A 421 -12.75 -19.89 -15.29
C ALA A 421 -13.18 -20.66 -14.04
N ARG A 422 -14.32 -21.40 -14.14
CA ARG A 422 -14.79 -22.25 -13.04
C ARG A 422 -13.80 -23.37 -12.70
N ARG A 423 -13.20 -24.03 -13.70
CA ARG A 423 -12.19 -25.07 -13.49
C ARG A 423 -10.96 -24.51 -12.76
N VAL A 424 -10.42 -23.39 -13.26
CA VAL A 424 -9.26 -22.70 -12.65
C VAL A 424 -9.57 -22.30 -11.20
N GLY A 425 -10.71 -21.64 -10.97
CA GLY A 425 -11.13 -21.22 -9.63
C GLY A 425 -11.31 -22.39 -8.65
N ASN A 426 -11.94 -23.48 -9.10
CA ASN A 426 -12.06 -24.70 -8.30
C ASN A 426 -10.71 -25.31 -7.92
N ILE A 427 -9.76 -25.35 -8.85
CA ILE A 427 -8.42 -25.86 -8.58
C ILE A 427 -7.67 -24.95 -7.61
N LEU A 428 -7.72 -23.62 -7.81
CA LEU A 428 -7.11 -22.65 -6.89
C LEU A 428 -7.62 -22.84 -5.47
N THR A 429 -8.93 -22.91 -5.30
CA THR A 429 -9.55 -23.04 -3.97
C THR A 429 -9.29 -24.40 -3.34
N ASN A 430 -9.58 -25.50 -4.06
CA ASN A 430 -9.59 -26.84 -3.47
C ASN A 430 -8.22 -27.51 -3.40
N LYS A 431 -7.33 -27.22 -4.35
CA LYS A 431 -6.00 -27.84 -4.40
C LYS A 431 -4.91 -26.96 -3.80
N TYR A 432 -4.97 -25.65 -4.05
CA TYR A 432 -3.92 -24.71 -3.62
C TYR A 432 -4.33 -23.86 -2.41
N GLY A 433 -5.59 -23.93 -1.95
CA GLY A 433 -6.07 -23.16 -0.79
C GLY A 433 -6.10 -21.64 -1.00
N ILE A 434 -6.08 -21.19 -2.26
CA ILE A 434 -6.07 -19.77 -2.61
C ILE A 434 -7.50 -19.25 -2.70
N ALA A 435 -7.81 -18.21 -1.95
CA ALA A 435 -9.09 -17.52 -2.05
C ALA A 435 -9.30 -16.99 -3.48
N CYS A 436 -10.47 -17.26 -4.05
CA CYS A 436 -10.76 -16.94 -5.43
C CYS A 436 -12.22 -16.50 -5.58
N TYR A 437 -12.44 -15.46 -6.36
CA TYR A 437 -13.75 -15.11 -6.88
C TYR A 437 -13.79 -15.41 -8.38
N VAL A 438 -14.78 -16.14 -8.84
CA VAL A 438 -14.98 -16.46 -10.25
C VAL A 438 -16.16 -15.69 -10.78
N ASN A 439 -15.90 -14.74 -11.66
CA ASN A 439 -16.95 -14.06 -12.42
C ASN A 439 -17.24 -14.86 -13.70
N ASP A 440 -18.22 -15.74 -13.64
CA ASP A 440 -18.64 -16.61 -14.75
C ASP A 440 -19.97 -16.19 -15.38
N LYS A 441 -20.49 -15.02 -14.98
CA LYS A 441 -21.81 -14.55 -15.43
C LYS A 441 -21.75 -13.36 -16.38
N GLY A 442 -20.63 -12.66 -16.44
CA GLY A 442 -20.51 -11.45 -17.20
C GLY A 442 -20.64 -10.18 -16.35
N GLY A 443 -21.27 -9.15 -16.86
CA GLY A 443 -21.35 -7.80 -16.36
C GLY A 443 -20.50 -6.86 -17.21
N TYR A 444 -20.60 -5.54 -17.03
CA TYR A 444 -19.92 -4.59 -17.89
C TYR A 444 -18.39 -4.71 -17.76
N TYR A 445 -17.72 -5.01 -18.88
CA TYR A 445 -16.27 -5.30 -18.88
C TYR A 445 -15.42 -4.16 -18.32
N LYS A 446 -15.84 -2.89 -18.49
CA LYS A 446 -15.14 -1.73 -17.92
C LYS A 446 -15.21 -1.64 -16.39
N LEU A 447 -16.13 -2.35 -15.75
CA LEU A 447 -16.28 -2.39 -14.29
C LEU A 447 -15.57 -3.57 -13.62
N ARG A 448 -14.93 -4.48 -14.38
CA ARG A 448 -14.30 -5.70 -13.82
C ARG A 448 -13.22 -5.40 -12.78
N GLN A 449 -12.39 -4.38 -13.02
CA GLN A 449 -11.36 -3.94 -12.06
C GLN A 449 -12.00 -3.40 -10.77
N ALA A 450 -13.03 -2.57 -10.90
CA ALA A 450 -13.74 -2.02 -9.75
C ALA A 450 -14.49 -3.11 -8.95
N ASP A 451 -15.11 -4.10 -9.64
CA ASP A 451 -15.73 -5.25 -9.00
C ASP A 451 -14.70 -6.11 -8.26
N ALA A 452 -13.53 -6.35 -8.86
CA ALA A 452 -12.44 -7.08 -8.22
C ALA A 452 -11.91 -6.33 -6.97
N GLU A 453 -11.78 -5.00 -7.04
CA GLU A 453 -11.37 -4.16 -5.91
C GLU A 453 -12.41 -4.19 -4.78
N ALA A 454 -13.70 -4.06 -5.10
CA ALA A 454 -14.80 -4.11 -4.14
C ALA A 454 -14.94 -5.48 -3.45
N ARG A 455 -14.40 -6.54 -4.04
CA ARG A 455 -14.33 -7.91 -3.47
C ARG A 455 -13.00 -8.20 -2.77
N ASP A 456 -12.19 -7.19 -2.50
CA ASP A 456 -10.86 -7.32 -1.90
C ASP A 456 -9.90 -8.26 -2.66
N CYS A 457 -10.10 -8.41 -3.99
CA CYS A 457 -9.18 -9.17 -4.79
C CYS A 457 -7.86 -8.41 -4.98
N THR A 458 -6.76 -9.14 -4.95
CA THR A 458 -5.40 -8.60 -5.06
C THR A 458 -4.81 -8.75 -6.45
N SER A 459 -5.40 -9.63 -7.29
CA SER A 459 -5.02 -9.81 -8.68
C SER A 459 -6.24 -10.20 -9.52
N LEU A 460 -6.16 -9.94 -10.83
CA LEU A 460 -7.20 -10.28 -11.81
C LEU A 460 -6.59 -11.04 -12.99
N VAL A 461 -7.16 -12.19 -13.32
CA VAL A 461 -6.83 -12.98 -14.51
C VAL A 461 -8.09 -13.13 -15.36
N SER A 462 -8.12 -12.49 -16.53
CA SER A 462 -9.21 -12.59 -17.50
C SER A 462 -8.92 -13.69 -18.53
N ILE A 463 -9.91 -14.48 -18.84
CA ILE A 463 -9.80 -15.64 -19.74
C ILE A 463 -10.61 -15.36 -21.01
N HIS A 464 -9.97 -15.48 -22.17
CA HIS A 464 -10.51 -15.24 -23.50
C HIS A 464 -10.07 -16.30 -24.51
N PHE A 465 -10.74 -16.31 -25.68
CA PHE A 465 -10.37 -17.11 -26.84
C PHE A 465 -10.29 -16.20 -28.05
N ASN A 466 -9.11 -16.15 -28.66
CA ASN A 466 -8.84 -15.28 -29.79
C ASN A 466 -9.64 -15.68 -31.05
N SER A 467 -9.75 -14.79 -32.01
CA SER A 467 -10.36 -15.03 -33.32
C SER A 467 -9.67 -14.22 -34.41
N GLY A 468 -10.00 -14.50 -35.72
CA GLY A 468 -9.45 -13.79 -36.84
C GLY A 468 -8.46 -14.59 -37.70
N GLY A 469 -8.58 -15.93 -37.69
CA GLY A 469 -7.84 -16.82 -38.59
C GLY A 469 -6.40 -17.09 -38.19
N GLY A 470 -6.05 -16.84 -36.92
CA GLY A 470 -4.72 -17.12 -36.38
C GLY A 470 -4.57 -18.52 -35.79
N THR A 471 -3.47 -18.77 -35.04
CA THR A 471 -3.20 -19.99 -34.31
C THR A 471 -2.26 -19.68 -33.13
N GLY A 472 -2.46 -20.39 -32.00
CA GLY A 472 -1.60 -20.28 -30.81
C GLY A 472 -2.19 -19.45 -29.68
N SER A 473 -1.41 -19.27 -28.64
CA SER A 473 -1.82 -18.62 -27.39
C SER A 473 -0.99 -17.37 -27.12
N GLU A 474 -1.59 -16.36 -26.50
CA GLU A 474 -0.91 -15.12 -26.10
C GLU A 474 -1.49 -14.57 -24.81
N SER A 475 -0.76 -13.70 -24.13
CA SER A 475 -1.29 -12.97 -22.99
C SER A 475 -1.13 -11.47 -23.15
N LEU A 476 -2.05 -10.72 -22.54
CA LEU A 476 -2.11 -9.27 -22.66
C LEU A 476 -2.03 -8.62 -21.28
N ARG A 477 -1.44 -7.42 -21.23
CA ARG A 477 -1.61 -6.45 -20.15
C ARG A 477 -1.93 -5.09 -20.74
N HIS A 478 -2.48 -4.17 -19.95
CA HIS A 478 -2.82 -2.84 -20.47
C HIS A 478 -1.55 -2.06 -20.88
N SER A 479 -1.61 -1.32 -21.98
CA SER A 479 -0.45 -0.60 -22.53
C SER A 479 -0.01 0.59 -21.68
N TYR A 480 -0.96 1.35 -21.08
CA TYR A 480 -0.70 2.62 -20.40
C TYR A 480 -1.22 2.67 -18.96
N HIS A 481 -2.30 1.96 -18.65
CA HIS A 481 -2.99 2.01 -17.35
C HIS A 481 -2.95 0.66 -16.64
N ALA A 482 -1.89 -0.13 -16.87
CA ALA A 482 -1.67 -1.33 -16.09
C ALA A 482 -1.29 -0.96 -14.66
N ALA A 483 -1.93 -1.60 -13.68
CA ALA A 483 -1.47 -1.53 -12.30
C ALA A 483 -0.04 -2.07 -12.18
N GLU A 484 0.68 -1.58 -11.19
CA GLU A 484 1.98 -2.14 -10.82
C GLU A 484 1.88 -3.65 -10.61
N SER A 485 2.91 -4.39 -10.92
CA SER A 485 2.98 -5.85 -10.91
C SER A 485 2.13 -6.58 -11.97
N SER A 486 1.38 -5.88 -12.84
CA SER A 486 0.68 -6.55 -13.95
C SER A 486 1.64 -7.27 -14.88
N PHE A 487 2.85 -6.74 -15.11
CA PHE A 487 3.88 -7.41 -15.91
C PHE A 487 4.40 -8.68 -15.21
N ASP A 488 4.63 -8.62 -13.90
CA ASP A 488 5.11 -9.78 -13.14
C ASP A 488 4.06 -10.89 -13.10
N LEU A 489 2.78 -10.51 -12.89
CA LEU A 489 1.66 -11.45 -12.98
C LEU A 489 1.57 -12.09 -14.37
N GLN A 490 1.62 -11.30 -15.44
CA GLN A 490 1.61 -11.80 -16.82
C GLN A 490 2.76 -12.78 -17.05
N ARG A 491 3.99 -12.40 -16.66
CA ARG A 491 5.20 -13.20 -16.81
C ARG A 491 5.14 -14.53 -16.03
N SER A 492 4.48 -14.54 -14.89
CA SER A 492 4.32 -15.75 -14.08
C SER A 492 3.24 -16.69 -14.64
N VAL A 493 2.12 -16.13 -15.13
CA VAL A 493 0.97 -16.92 -15.56
C VAL A 493 1.08 -17.40 -17.03
N HIS A 494 1.68 -16.59 -17.90
CA HIS A 494 1.81 -16.91 -19.33
C HIS A 494 2.44 -18.29 -19.62
N PRO A 495 3.59 -18.66 -19.02
CA PRO A 495 4.21 -19.96 -19.28
C PRO A 495 3.31 -21.14 -18.89
N GLY A 496 2.50 -21.01 -17.84
CA GLY A 496 1.53 -22.02 -17.43
C GLY A 496 0.46 -22.26 -18.49
N MET A 497 -0.11 -21.18 -19.06
CA MET A 497 -1.05 -21.27 -20.17
C MET A 497 -0.40 -21.97 -21.38
N ILE A 498 0.78 -21.53 -21.79
CA ILE A 498 1.50 -22.11 -22.95
C ILE A 498 1.76 -23.60 -22.76
N SER A 499 2.29 -23.97 -21.60
CA SER A 499 2.57 -25.37 -21.26
C SER A 499 1.30 -26.23 -21.21
N GLY A 500 0.21 -25.68 -20.66
CA GLY A 500 -1.08 -26.38 -20.55
C GLY A 500 -1.70 -26.67 -21.92
N VAL A 501 -1.79 -25.66 -22.77
CA VAL A 501 -2.40 -25.77 -24.10
C VAL A 501 -1.49 -26.54 -25.07
N GLY A 502 -0.20 -26.21 -25.09
CA GLY A 502 0.79 -26.83 -25.98
C GLY A 502 0.63 -26.39 -27.44
N LEU A 503 0.11 -25.21 -27.68
CA LEU A 503 0.03 -24.54 -28.98
C LEU A 503 1.21 -23.59 -29.16
N LYS A 504 1.30 -22.94 -30.35
CA LYS A 504 2.32 -21.94 -30.61
C LYS A 504 2.24 -20.79 -29.62
N ASP A 505 3.38 -20.48 -29.01
CA ASP A 505 3.52 -19.27 -28.19
C ASP A 505 3.61 -18.04 -29.10
N ARG A 506 2.66 -17.11 -28.94
CA ARG A 506 2.60 -15.82 -29.65
C ARG A 506 3.17 -14.68 -28.79
N GLY A 507 3.59 -14.99 -27.57
CA GLY A 507 4.26 -14.09 -26.63
C GLY A 507 3.35 -13.28 -25.73
N MET A 508 4.00 -12.58 -24.81
CA MET A 508 3.38 -11.59 -23.93
C MET A 508 3.29 -10.25 -24.65
N LYS A 509 2.11 -9.64 -24.66
CA LYS A 509 1.84 -8.40 -25.40
C LYS A 509 1.26 -7.33 -24.48
N THR A 510 1.22 -6.11 -25.01
CA THR A 510 0.49 -4.99 -24.43
C THR A 510 -0.59 -4.51 -25.40
N GLN A 511 -1.77 -4.21 -24.88
CA GLN A 511 -2.88 -3.69 -25.65
C GLN A 511 -3.78 -2.81 -24.78
N GLN A 512 -4.49 -1.85 -25.38
CA GLN A 512 -5.52 -1.09 -24.67
C GLN A 512 -6.77 -1.95 -24.56
N VAL A 513 -6.92 -2.62 -23.44
CA VAL A 513 -8.07 -3.47 -23.14
C VAL A 513 -8.62 -3.03 -21.78
N ALA A 514 -9.84 -2.50 -21.77
CA ALA A 514 -10.39 -1.82 -20.60
C ALA A 514 -10.49 -2.72 -19.34
N VAL A 515 -10.76 -4.01 -19.50
CA VAL A 515 -10.79 -4.98 -18.37
C VAL A 515 -9.45 -5.05 -17.61
N LEU A 516 -8.35 -4.67 -18.25
CA LEU A 516 -7.01 -4.66 -17.67
C LEU A 516 -6.56 -3.29 -17.14
N SER A 517 -7.41 -2.26 -17.29
CA SER A 517 -7.12 -0.90 -16.85
C SER A 517 -7.63 -0.70 -15.41
N GLY A 518 -6.73 -0.44 -14.47
CA GLY A 518 -7.12 -0.18 -13.07
C GLY A 518 -5.99 -0.34 -12.07
N LYS A 519 -6.37 -0.45 -10.80
CA LYS A 519 -5.45 -0.45 -9.65
C LYS A 519 -5.01 -1.86 -9.22
N ILE A 520 -5.67 -2.90 -9.75
CA ILE A 520 -5.37 -4.30 -9.42
C ILE A 520 -4.45 -4.87 -10.50
N PRO A 521 -3.33 -5.52 -10.16
CA PRO A 521 -2.50 -6.25 -11.12
C PRO A 521 -3.33 -7.21 -11.96
N ALA A 522 -3.25 -7.09 -13.28
CA ALA A 522 -4.14 -7.82 -14.18
C ALA A 522 -3.43 -8.33 -15.45
N THR A 523 -3.85 -9.50 -15.90
CA THR A 523 -3.48 -10.07 -17.19
C THR A 523 -4.67 -10.75 -17.84
N LEU A 524 -4.70 -10.74 -19.18
CA LEU A 524 -5.68 -11.46 -19.99
C LEU A 524 -4.99 -12.58 -20.75
N LEU A 525 -5.60 -13.73 -20.78
CA LEU A 525 -5.12 -14.94 -21.43
C LEU A 525 -5.98 -15.24 -22.65
N GLU A 526 -5.42 -15.15 -23.84
CA GLU A 526 -5.97 -15.64 -25.08
C GLU A 526 -5.54 -17.09 -25.26
N ILE A 527 -6.41 -18.01 -24.88
CA ILE A 527 -6.10 -19.44 -24.74
C ILE A 527 -5.72 -20.06 -26.08
N CYS A 528 -6.55 -19.84 -27.12
CA CYS A 528 -6.32 -20.29 -28.47
C CYS A 528 -7.31 -19.60 -29.42
N PHE A 529 -7.18 -19.82 -30.73
CA PHE A 529 -8.11 -19.26 -31.72
C PHE A 529 -9.36 -20.14 -31.84
N ILE A 530 -10.52 -19.57 -31.48
CA ILE A 530 -11.81 -20.27 -31.47
C ILE A 530 -12.25 -20.66 -32.90
N ASP A 531 -11.85 -19.89 -33.92
CA ASP A 531 -12.13 -20.14 -35.34
C ASP A 531 -11.10 -21.07 -36.03
N ASN A 532 -10.04 -21.50 -35.31
CA ASN A 532 -9.07 -22.47 -35.78
C ASN A 532 -9.41 -23.88 -35.29
N SER A 533 -9.73 -24.79 -36.21
CA SER A 533 -10.15 -26.15 -35.87
C SER A 533 -9.07 -26.98 -35.15
N HIS A 534 -7.80 -26.78 -35.53
CA HIS A 534 -6.66 -27.45 -34.86
C HIS A 534 -6.49 -26.97 -33.42
N ASP A 535 -6.54 -25.63 -33.22
CA ASP A 535 -6.44 -25.02 -31.90
C ASP A 535 -7.56 -25.53 -30.97
N MET A 536 -8.81 -25.51 -31.46
CA MET A 536 -9.98 -25.97 -30.70
C MET A 536 -9.94 -27.47 -30.42
N ALA A 537 -9.49 -28.30 -31.35
CA ALA A 537 -9.32 -29.74 -31.11
C ALA A 537 -8.26 -29.99 -30.03
N THR A 538 -7.15 -29.26 -30.08
CA THR A 538 -6.06 -29.33 -29.09
C THR A 538 -6.57 -28.90 -27.69
N TYR A 539 -7.21 -27.76 -27.59
CA TYR A 539 -7.77 -27.27 -26.32
C TYR A 539 -8.81 -28.24 -25.76
N ASN A 540 -9.76 -28.69 -26.58
CA ASN A 540 -10.83 -29.58 -26.12
C ASN A 540 -10.29 -30.93 -25.58
N SER A 541 -9.19 -31.44 -26.12
CA SER A 541 -8.56 -32.68 -25.63
C SER A 541 -7.81 -32.50 -24.31
N LYS A 542 -7.56 -31.23 -23.86
CA LYS A 542 -6.68 -30.90 -22.73
C LYS A 542 -7.31 -29.93 -21.72
N ARG A 543 -8.62 -29.71 -21.73
CA ARG A 543 -9.29 -28.69 -20.88
C ARG A 543 -8.85 -28.72 -19.42
N ASP A 544 -8.83 -29.92 -18.81
CA ASP A 544 -8.44 -30.08 -17.41
C ASP A 544 -6.94 -29.78 -17.21
N GLN A 545 -6.09 -30.19 -18.15
CA GLN A 545 -4.64 -29.88 -18.10
C GLN A 545 -4.40 -28.38 -18.24
N VAL A 546 -5.12 -27.70 -19.14
CA VAL A 546 -5.04 -26.23 -19.29
C VAL A 546 -5.43 -25.52 -18.01
N ALA A 547 -6.56 -25.92 -17.41
CA ALA A 547 -7.03 -25.37 -16.15
C ALA A 547 -6.03 -25.58 -15.02
N GLU A 548 -5.48 -26.82 -14.89
CA GLU A 548 -4.48 -27.16 -13.89
C GLU A 548 -3.20 -26.33 -14.05
N SER A 549 -2.70 -26.20 -15.29
CA SER A 549 -1.47 -25.47 -15.56
C SER A 549 -1.60 -23.96 -15.30
N ILE A 550 -2.77 -23.37 -15.63
CA ILE A 550 -3.05 -21.96 -15.33
C ILE A 550 -3.18 -21.76 -13.81
N ALA A 551 -3.94 -22.62 -13.12
CA ALA A 551 -4.10 -22.54 -11.67
C ALA A 551 -2.76 -22.71 -10.94
N TYR A 552 -1.92 -23.67 -11.39
CA TYR A 552 -0.56 -23.85 -10.87
C TYR A 552 0.29 -22.60 -11.05
N ALA A 553 0.23 -21.97 -12.23
CA ALA A 553 1.00 -20.77 -12.52
C ALA A 553 0.55 -19.58 -11.65
N ILE A 554 -0.75 -19.40 -11.44
CA ILE A 554 -1.31 -18.37 -10.54
C ILE A 554 -0.88 -18.67 -9.08
N ALA A 555 -0.94 -19.90 -8.64
CA ALA A 555 -0.57 -20.30 -7.27
C ALA A 555 0.93 -20.15 -6.98
N ASN A 556 1.76 -20.07 -8.01
CA ASN A 556 3.20 -19.94 -7.91
C ASN A 556 3.74 -18.62 -8.46
N ALA A 557 2.84 -17.69 -8.79
CA ALA A 557 3.17 -16.32 -9.20
C ALA A 557 3.88 -15.53 -8.10
#